data_09ddb759626a60254648e1deda95bc91
#
_entry.id   09ddb759626a60254648e1deda95bc91
#
_cell.length_a   1.000
_cell.length_b   1.000
_cell.length_c   1.000
_cell.angle_alpha   90.00
_cell.angle_beta   90.00
_cell.angle_gamma   90.00
#
_symmetry.space_group_name_H-M   'P 1'
#
loop_
_entity.id
_entity.type
_entity.pdbx_description
1 polymer ?
#
loop_
_entity_poly.entity_id
_entity_poly.type
_entity_poly.pdbx_seq_one_letter_code
_entity_poly.pdbx_strand_id
1 'polypeptide(L)'
;MSEIITAAAHVPPDAHNTYAVFRGTLAGDTAKIRVYANLFYELRIDESLIAYGPCRSSRPRIYFDEYTLEPTAAPKLVTLKVHARQGAPEAYVSGVTDWKVRTLTAYETETPLCVGDVGYCEYCNLDSPEWNWFRRGFPPDGFEAPREGTHIAESEFLPRPIPAFHESEVKPLSLTRWNGGWLADFGRMVYGRPVISGEFEGHGTVELGYVESLDSGWAHSEGRLEMYSDKLTGSGSLNWKSFWKRPCRYLFLSGALKRIDTVSVQEYGYPVVLSGSFRCSDDRLNRLWEIAERTLRICMDDIFNDCPHRDQSQWMDAFVSAKAALSLYGVTDLTRKCLVQHGICSFKNGQLLSPSIRGGTLFSDYALVQVLFIDWYWRATGDRSLLEELFDNTAEGFKIFFALEEPDGLLKDVDLIGKGNRNGKRDFFTLDSSMXCSIWTTLLSCAAAENPPDSTLFITVR
;
A
#
# COMPACT_ATOMS: atom_id res chain seq x y z
N MET A 1 -16.52 8.15 24.01
CA MET A 1 -15.10 7.80 23.74
C MET A 1 -14.31 9.10 23.71
N SER A 2 -13.15 9.15 24.39
CA SER A 2 -12.27 10.30 24.29
C SER A 2 -11.82 10.45 22.85
N GLU A 3 -11.84 11.65 22.33
CA GLU A 3 -11.39 11.94 20.98
C GLU A 3 -9.92 11.56 20.84
N ILE A 4 -9.62 10.74 19.83
CA ILE A 4 -8.24 10.33 19.55
C ILE A 4 -7.63 11.40 18.64
N ILE A 5 -6.54 11.99 19.08
CA ILE A 5 -5.87 13.08 18.38
C ILE A 5 -4.50 12.59 17.89
N THR A 6 -4.21 12.81 16.62
CA THR A 6 -2.87 12.56 16.09
C THR A 6 -1.97 13.78 16.32
N ALA A 7 -0.68 13.51 16.43
CA ALA A 7 0.36 14.54 16.43
C ALA A 7 0.77 14.81 14.97
N ALA A 8 0.85 16.07 14.56
CA ALA A 8 1.17 16.43 13.16
C ALA A 8 2.43 17.30 13.10
N ALA A 9 3.22 17.10 12.05
CA ALA A 9 4.41 17.91 11.81
C ALA A 9 4.05 19.31 11.27
N HIS A 10 4.93 20.26 11.50
CA HIS A 10 4.78 21.63 10.98
C HIS A 10 5.35 21.69 9.57
N VAL A 11 4.46 21.68 8.59
CA VAL A 11 4.85 21.83 7.18
C VAL A 11 3.84 22.75 6.47
N PRO A 12 4.22 23.34 5.33
CA PRO A 12 3.25 24.08 4.50
C PRO A 12 2.07 23.21 4.05
N PRO A 13 0.91 23.79 3.82
CA PRO A 13 -0.25 22.99 3.37
C PRO A 13 -0.04 22.25 2.04
N ASP A 14 0.82 22.78 1.18
CA ASP A 14 1.15 22.19 -0.10
C ASP A 14 2.40 21.29 -0.05
N ALA A 15 2.91 21.02 1.14
CA ALA A 15 4.07 20.12 1.31
C ALA A 15 3.79 18.75 0.71
N HIS A 16 4.83 18.16 0.13
CA HIS A 16 4.77 16.82 -0.42
C HIS A 16 6.08 16.09 -0.15
N ASN A 17 6.05 14.77 -0.26
CA ASN A 17 7.21 13.90 -0.09
C ASN A 17 7.99 14.25 1.18
N THR A 18 7.28 14.42 2.30
CA THR A 18 7.86 14.90 3.55
C THR A 18 8.10 13.75 4.52
N TYR A 19 9.29 13.71 5.07
CA TYR A 19 9.64 12.78 6.13
C TYR A 19 9.75 13.55 7.46
N ALA A 20 9.16 13.01 8.52
CA ALA A 20 9.26 13.59 9.85
C ALA A 20 9.51 12.50 10.88
N VAL A 21 10.20 12.86 11.95
CA VAL A 21 10.40 11.98 13.11
C VAL A 21 9.62 12.53 14.28
N PHE A 22 8.79 11.68 14.86
CA PHE A 22 8.09 11.93 16.12
C PHE A 22 8.85 11.18 17.21
N ARG A 23 9.04 11.86 18.34
CA ARG A 23 9.82 11.33 19.46
C ARG A 23 9.09 11.65 20.77
N GLY A 24 8.95 10.64 21.61
CA GLY A 24 8.26 10.82 22.89
C GLY A 24 8.63 9.74 23.89
N THR A 25 8.02 9.79 25.05
CA THR A 25 8.30 8.89 26.16
C THR A 25 7.08 8.02 26.46
N LEU A 26 7.34 6.76 26.73
CA LEU A 26 6.31 5.77 27.09
C LEU A 26 6.69 5.20 28.45
N ALA A 27 5.71 4.99 29.32
CA ALA A 27 5.96 4.36 30.64
C ALA A 27 6.60 2.98 30.46
N GLY A 28 7.57 2.67 31.27
CA GLY A 28 8.35 1.43 31.14
C GLY A 28 7.50 0.18 31.28
N ASP A 29 6.48 0.21 32.14
CA ASP A 29 5.57 -0.90 32.38
C ASP A 29 4.52 -1.09 31.27
N THR A 30 4.48 -0.23 30.26
CA THR A 30 3.53 -0.36 29.15
C THR A 30 3.78 -1.68 28.40
N ALA A 31 2.78 -2.53 28.39
CA ALA A 31 2.87 -3.85 27.75
C ALA A 31 2.27 -3.89 26.34
N LYS A 32 1.45 -2.89 25.97
CA LYS A 32 0.77 -2.88 24.68
C LYS A 32 0.59 -1.45 24.18
N ILE A 33 0.85 -1.24 22.88
CA ILE A 33 0.64 0.07 22.25
C ILE A 33 -0.17 -0.08 20.97
N ARG A 34 -0.90 0.99 20.62
CA ARG A 34 -1.56 1.17 19.34
C ARG A 34 -0.80 2.23 18.57
N VAL A 35 -0.54 1.96 17.30
CA VAL A 35 0.29 2.84 16.46
C VAL A 35 -0.42 3.12 15.15
N TYR A 36 -0.35 4.38 14.72
CA TYR A 36 -0.91 4.80 13.46
C TYR A 36 -0.08 5.94 12.87
N ALA A 37 -0.02 6.01 11.55
CA ALA A 37 0.44 7.18 10.81
C ALA A 37 -0.41 7.34 9.54
N ASN A 38 -0.46 8.57 9.03
CA ASN A 38 -1.34 8.87 7.91
C ASN A 38 -0.87 8.31 6.55
N LEU A 39 0.38 7.80 6.47
CA LEU A 39 0.81 6.99 5.34
C LEU A 39 1.69 5.85 5.85
N PHE A 40 3.01 5.94 5.79
CA PHE A 40 3.87 4.85 6.25
C PHE A 40 4.77 5.30 7.40
N TYR A 41 5.06 4.36 8.31
CA TYR A 41 5.96 4.61 9.43
C TYR A 41 6.99 3.50 9.60
N GLU A 42 8.10 3.89 10.24
CA GLU A 42 9.07 2.99 10.86
C GLU A 42 9.04 3.29 12.35
N LEU A 43 8.67 2.28 13.16
CA LEU A 43 8.56 2.39 14.62
C LEU A 43 9.80 1.80 15.29
N ARG A 44 10.39 2.56 16.20
CA ARG A 44 11.47 2.05 17.06
C ARG A 44 11.15 2.33 18.52
N ILE A 45 11.53 1.37 19.36
CA ILE A 45 11.44 1.49 20.82
C ILE A 45 12.86 1.24 21.35
N ASP A 46 13.38 2.19 22.13
CA ASP A 46 14.74 2.14 22.68
C ASP A 46 15.77 1.78 21.59
N GLU A 47 15.68 2.48 20.47
CA GLU A 47 16.53 2.34 19.27
C GLU A 47 16.27 1.08 18.43
N SER A 48 15.64 0.05 19.02
CA SER A 48 15.35 -1.20 18.30
C SER A 48 14.18 -1.04 17.34
N LEU A 49 14.35 -1.51 16.11
CA LEU A 49 13.27 -1.53 15.14
C LEU A 49 12.20 -2.53 15.58
N ILE A 50 10.98 -2.06 15.70
CA ILE A 50 9.82 -2.86 16.08
C ILE A 50 9.03 -3.28 14.83
N ALA A 51 8.72 -2.31 13.96
CA ALA A 51 7.83 -2.60 12.82
C ALA A 51 7.81 -1.46 11.81
N TYR A 52 7.28 -1.80 10.65
CA TYR A 52 6.82 -0.86 9.63
C TYR A 52 5.30 -0.98 9.52
N GLY A 53 4.64 0.13 9.28
CA GLY A 53 3.19 0.18 9.11
C GLY A 53 2.77 1.52 8.53
N PRO A 54 1.48 1.86 8.62
CA PRO A 54 0.39 1.04 9.11
C PRO A 54 -0.15 0.07 8.06
N CYS A 55 -1.14 -0.71 8.46
CA CYS A 55 -2.04 -1.35 7.50
C CYS A 55 -2.83 -0.23 6.81
N ARG A 56 -2.66 -0.09 5.50
CA ARG A 56 -3.29 1.01 4.75
C ARG A 56 -4.81 0.98 4.86
N SER A 57 -5.39 2.16 4.96
CA SER A 57 -6.82 2.35 5.09
C SER A 57 -7.20 3.75 4.62
N SER A 58 -8.48 4.01 4.44
CA SER A 58 -8.98 5.32 4.05
C SER A 58 -10.27 5.65 4.78
N ARG A 59 -10.53 6.95 4.95
CA ARG A 59 -11.76 7.41 5.60
C ARG A 59 -13.00 6.84 4.91
N PRO A 60 -14.05 6.58 5.65
CA PRO A 60 -14.24 6.89 7.09
C PRO A 60 -13.76 5.78 8.04
N ARG A 61 -13.02 4.76 7.56
CA ARG A 61 -12.56 3.65 8.41
C ARG A 61 -11.05 3.54 8.36
N ILE A 62 -10.41 3.83 9.48
CA ILE A 62 -8.94 3.91 9.63
C ILE A 62 -8.50 2.78 10.56
N TYR A 63 -7.38 2.11 10.20
CA TYR A 63 -6.83 1.00 10.99
C TYR A 63 -5.54 1.40 11.69
N PHE A 64 -5.42 0.97 12.95
CA PHE A 64 -4.16 1.07 13.71
C PHE A 64 -3.54 -0.32 13.88
N ASP A 65 -2.23 -0.34 14.08
CA ASP A 65 -1.49 -1.56 14.41
C ASP A 65 -1.35 -1.66 15.93
N GLU A 66 -1.30 -2.89 16.47
CA GLU A 66 -1.05 -3.15 17.89
C GLU A 66 0.25 -3.92 18.04
N TYR A 67 1.06 -3.51 19.03
CA TYR A 67 2.31 -4.18 19.33
C TYR A 67 2.40 -4.45 20.82
N THR A 68 2.88 -5.65 21.16
CA THR A 68 3.19 -6.03 22.53
C THR A 68 4.65 -5.67 22.81
N LEU A 69 4.89 -5.06 23.95
CA LEU A 69 6.22 -4.62 24.38
C LEU A 69 6.59 -5.33 25.68
N GLU A 70 7.87 -5.64 25.84
CA GLU A 70 8.36 -6.16 27.13
C GLU A 70 8.40 -5.02 28.14
N PRO A 71 7.86 -5.20 29.33
CA PRO A 71 7.95 -4.18 30.38
C PRO A 71 9.41 -3.95 30.82
N THR A 72 9.70 -2.71 31.17
CA THR A 72 11.03 -2.30 31.68
C THR A 72 10.86 -1.40 32.90
N ALA A 73 11.89 -1.31 33.72
CA ALA A 73 11.86 -0.44 34.91
C ALA A 73 11.97 1.04 34.53
N ALA A 74 12.66 1.34 33.43
CA ALA A 74 12.87 2.72 32.97
C ALA A 74 11.87 3.06 31.86
N PRO A 75 11.52 4.34 31.71
CA PRO A 75 10.70 4.76 30.57
C PRO A 75 11.38 4.46 29.22
N LYS A 76 10.55 4.10 28.24
CA LYS A 76 11.00 3.75 26.90
C LYS A 76 11.01 5.00 26.01
N LEU A 77 12.02 5.11 25.18
CA LEU A 77 12.05 6.09 24.12
C LEU A 77 11.26 5.53 22.91
N VAL A 78 10.24 6.25 22.50
CA VAL A 78 9.51 5.95 21.26
C VAL A 78 9.98 6.89 20.17
N THR A 79 10.37 6.34 19.03
CA THR A 79 10.67 7.15 17.85
C THR A 79 9.91 6.57 16.66
N LEU A 80 9.26 7.44 15.91
CA LEU A 80 8.45 7.06 14.77
C LEU A 80 8.81 7.95 13.59
N LYS A 81 9.45 7.37 12.57
CA LYS A 81 9.70 8.08 11.31
C LYS A 81 8.47 7.88 10.42
N VAL A 82 7.89 8.97 9.94
CA VAL A 82 6.67 8.95 9.13
C VAL A 82 6.95 9.66 7.81
N HIS A 83 6.46 9.08 6.73
CA HIS A 83 6.45 9.73 5.41
C HIS A 83 5.02 10.11 5.05
N ALA A 84 4.84 11.36 4.59
CA ALA A 84 3.59 11.83 4.01
C ALA A 84 3.82 12.18 2.53
N ARG A 85 2.98 11.64 1.67
CA ARG A 85 3.05 11.96 0.24
C ARG A 85 2.60 13.39 -0.04
N GLN A 86 1.56 13.82 0.66
CA GLN A 86 1.01 15.19 0.59
C GLN A 86 0.59 15.62 1.99
N GLY A 87 0.80 16.88 2.30
CA GLY A 87 0.45 17.45 3.59
C GLY A 87 1.39 17.02 4.70
N ALA A 88 0.95 17.19 5.93
CA ALA A 88 1.78 16.93 7.10
C ALA A 88 1.86 15.43 7.43
N PRO A 89 3.06 14.91 7.73
CA PRO A 89 3.14 13.64 8.44
C PRO A 89 2.38 13.71 9.77
N GLU A 90 1.53 12.71 10.01
CA GLU A 90 0.77 12.60 11.26
C GLU A 90 1.00 11.24 11.91
N ALA A 91 1.07 11.21 13.22
CA ALA A 91 1.38 10.03 14.00
C ALA A 91 0.53 9.92 15.26
N TYR A 92 0.30 8.68 15.69
CA TYR A 92 -0.33 8.37 16.98
C TYR A 92 0.33 7.12 17.56
N VAL A 93 0.71 7.21 18.83
CA VAL A 93 1.10 6.04 19.62
C VAL A 93 0.43 6.17 20.99
N SER A 94 -0.38 5.18 21.34
CA SER A 94 -1.12 5.24 22.61
C SER A 94 -0.15 5.28 23.81
N GLY A 95 -0.46 6.13 24.77
CA GLY A 95 0.29 6.25 26.03
C GLY A 95 1.59 7.06 25.94
N VAL A 96 1.97 7.52 24.76
CA VAL A 96 3.18 8.35 24.62
C VAL A 96 2.90 9.76 25.11
N THR A 97 3.84 10.29 25.89
CA THR A 97 3.82 11.66 26.39
C THR A 97 4.99 12.45 25.81
N ASP A 98 4.92 13.76 25.97
CA ASP A 98 6.02 14.67 25.61
C ASP A 98 6.43 14.58 24.13
N TRP A 99 5.45 14.38 23.26
CA TRP A 99 5.69 14.33 21.82
C TRP A 99 6.45 15.55 21.34
N LYS A 100 7.49 15.28 20.57
CA LYS A 100 8.22 16.28 19.79
C LYS A 100 8.29 15.79 18.35
N VAL A 101 8.31 16.70 17.41
CA VAL A 101 8.40 16.37 16.00
C VAL A 101 9.48 17.20 15.33
N ARG A 102 10.15 16.59 14.35
CA ARG A 102 11.14 17.26 13.50
C ARG A 102 11.01 16.74 12.08
N THR A 103 10.92 17.65 11.12
CA THR A 103 10.98 17.30 9.69
C THR A 103 12.43 16.98 9.34
N LEU A 104 12.63 15.92 8.55
CA LEU A 104 13.97 15.47 8.14
C LEU A 104 14.36 16.15 6.82
N THR A 105 15.55 16.74 6.80
CA THR A 105 16.13 17.34 5.60
C THR A 105 17.14 16.42 4.92
N ALA A 106 17.41 15.26 5.50
CA ALA A 106 18.26 14.23 4.89
C ALA A 106 17.63 13.59 3.64
N TYR A 107 16.32 13.77 3.46
CA TYR A 107 15.58 13.35 2.26
C TYR A 107 15.24 14.56 1.42
N GLU A 108 15.49 14.50 0.13
CA GLU A 108 15.03 15.54 -0.81
C GLU A 108 13.52 15.41 -1.02
N THR A 109 12.81 16.52 -1.04
CA THR A 109 11.36 16.52 -1.28
C THR A 109 11.04 16.55 -2.77
N GLU A 110 11.86 17.25 -3.57
CA GLU A 110 11.64 17.42 -5.00
C GLU A 110 12.26 16.26 -5.78
N THR A 111 11.65 15.07 -5.67
CA THR A 111 12.13 13.88 -6.37
C THR A 111 11.04 13.32 -7.28
N PRO A 112 11.41 12.51 -8.29
CA PRO A 112 10.40 11.91 -9.16
C PRO A 112 9.42 11.02 -8.39
N LEU A 113 8.17 11.07 -8.80
CA LEU A 113 7.17 10.11 -8.31
C LEU A 113 7.40 8.79 -9.05
N CYS A 114 7.89 7.78 -8.34
CA CYS A 114 8.24 6.50 -8.97
C CYS A 114 7.05 5.57 -9.10
N VAL A 115 6.09 5.70 -8.18
CA VAL A 115 4.87 4.89 -8.22
C VAL A 115 3.69 5.85 -8.18
N GLY A 116 2.78 5.70 -9.13
CA GLY A 116 1.69 6.65 -9.30
C GLY A 116 0.92 6.95 -8.02
N ASP A 117 0.76 5.96 -7.18
CA ASP A 117 -0.10 6.12 -6.02
C ASP A 117 0.64 6.32 -4.69
N VAL A 118 1.80 5.75 -4.48
CA VAL A 118 2.32 5.74 -3.10
C VAL A 118 3.69 6.36 -2.91
N GLY A 119 4.57 6.36 -3.90
CA GLY A 119 5.94 6.60 -3.58
C GLY A 119 6.73 7.51 -4.48
N TYR A 120 7.58 8.25 -3.85
CA TYR A 120 8.63 9.03 -4.49
C TYR A 120 9.93 8.24 -4.48
N CYS A 121 10.83 8.60 -5.37
CA CYS A 121 12.22 8.16 -5.29
C CYS A 121 12.85 8.70 -4.01
N GLU A 122 13.68 7.89 -3.36
CA GLU A 122 14.40 8.31 -2.15
C GLU A 122 15.76 8.87 -2.54
N TYR A 123 15.89 10.20 -2.51
CA TYR A 123 17.16 10.88 -2.70
C TYR A 123 17.63 11.30 -1.32
N CYS A 124 18.73 10.67 -0.85
CA CYS A 124 19.14 10.70 0.54
C CYS A 124 20.57 11.25 0.71
N ASN A 125 20.73 12.19 1.63
CA ASN A 125 22.07 12.64 2.07
C ASN A 125 22.48 11.80 3.30
N LEU A 126 23.33 10.80 3.09
CA LEU A 126 23.76 9.89 4.16
C LEU A 126 24.84 10.49 5.07
N ASP A 127 25.44 11.64 4.72
CA ASP A 127 26.34 12.36 5.62
C ASP A 127 25.56 13.19 6.66
N SER A 128 24.24 13.32 6.51
CA SER A 128 23.42 14.04 7.46
C SER A 128 23.41 13.33 8.82
N PRO A 129 23.62 14.06 9.93
CA PRO A 129 23.48 13.46 11.26
C PRO A 129 22.07 12.97 11.53
N GLU A 130 21.10 13.40 10.74
CA GLU A 130 19.69 12.97 10.87
C GLU A 130 19.50 11.48 10.69
N TRP A 131 20.43 10.74 10.07
CA TRP A 131 20.35 9.28 9.97
C TRP A 131 20.39 8.58 11.32
N ASN A 132 20.80 9.29 12.38
CA ASN A 132 20.78 8.80 13.75
C ASN A 132 19.52 9.20 14.52
N TRP A 133 18.46 9.59 13.83
CA TRP A 133 17.20 10.11 14.39
C TRP A 133 16.63 9.25 15.52
N PHE A 134 16.88 7.96 15.49
CA PHE A 134 16.32 7.00 16.44
C PHE A 134 17.18 6.85 17.71
N ARG A 135 18.40 7.39 17.73
CA ARG A 135 19.33 7.24 18.87
C ARG A 135 18.88 8.12 20.04
N ARG A 136 19.06 7.58 21.28
CA ARG A 136 18.81 8.38 22.49
C ARG A 136 19.62 9.67 22.52
N GLY A 137 20.88 9.58 22.08
CA GLY A 137 21.79 10.72 22.01
C GLY A 137 21.59 11.67 20.84
N PHE A 138 20.58 11.44 20.01
CA PHE A 138 20.31 12.35 18.88
C PHE A 138 19.92 13.72 19.40
N PRO A 139 20.57 14.81 18.91
CA PRO A 139 20.36 16.15 19.47
C PRO A 139 18.89 16.57 19.47
N PRO A 140 18.45 17.25 20.55
CA PRO A 140 17.06 17.72 20.61
C PRO A 140 16.79 18.94 19.72
N ASP A 141 17.82 19.56 19.21
CA ASP A 141 17.69 20.78 18.39
C ASP A 141 16.83 20.51 17.17
N GLY A 142 15.95 21.43 16.86
CA GLY A 142 15.03 21.30 15.72
C GLY A 142 13.79 20.48 16.01
N PHE A 143 13.67 19.90 17.22
CA PHE A 143 12.43 19.29 17.64
C PHE A 143 11.51 20.32 18.29
N GLU A 144 10.25 20.29 17.89
CA GLU A 144 9.24 21.22 18.43
C GLU A 144 7.99 20.45 18.86
N ALA A 145 7.10 21.08 19.59
CA ALA A 145 5.83 20.48 19.95
C ALA A 145 5.00 20.28 18.67
N PRO A 146 4.40 19.12 18.46
CA PRO A 146 3.60 18.91 17.25
C PRO A 146 2.31 19.72 17.27
N ARG A 147 1.75 19.94 16.08
CA ARG A 147 0.36 20.42 15.97
C ARG A 147 -0.60 19.26 16.19
N GLU A 148 -1.84 19.60 16.45
CA GLU A 148 -2.93 18.63 16.43
C GLU A 148 -3.18 18.18 14.98
N GLY A 149 -3.22 16.88 14.77
CA GLY A 149 -3.53 16.31 13.46
C GLY A 149 -5.01 16.06 13.28
N THR A 150 -5.43 15.98 12.04
CA THR A 150 -6.85 15.85 11.68
C THR A 150 -7.17 14.62 10.85
N HIS A 151 -6.17 13.81 10.52
CA HIS A 151 -6.36 12.73 9.54
C HIS A 151 -7.37 11.68 9.99
N ILE A 152 -7.45 11.40 11.29
CA ILE A 152 -8.41 10.41 11.81
C ILE A 152 -9.72 11.04 12.34
N ALA A 153 -9.84 12.36 12.26
CA ALA A 153 -11.06 13.04 12.72
C ALA A 153 -12.29 12.49 11.99
N GLU A 154 -13.36 12.26 12.74
CA GLU A 154 -14.65 11.77 12.21
C GLU A 154 -14.55 10.38 11.56
N SER A 155 -13.50 9.60 11.87
CA SER A 155 -13.33 8.26 11.33
C SER A 155 -13.52 7.19 12.41
N GLU A 156 -13.98 6.01 12.00
CA GLU A 156 -13.89 4.83 12.85
C GLU A 156 -12.40 4.45 12.96
N PHE A 157 -11.91 4.27 14.16
CA PHE A 157 -10.51 3.94 14.42
C PHE A 157 -10.43 2.54 15.02
N LEU A 158 -10.04 1.56 14.21
CA LEU A 158 -10.20 0.13 14.49
C LEU A 158 -8.85 -0.60 14.43
N PRO A 159 -8.72 -1.72 15.11
CA PRO A 159 -7.51 -2.52 14.96
C PRO A 159 -7.39 -3.09 13.53
N ARG A 160 -6.15 -3.27 13.10
CA ARG A 160 -5.85 -3.90 11.81
C ARG A 160 -6.58 -5.24 11.68
N PRO A 161 -7.32 -5.47 10.59
CA PRO A 161 -8.11 -6.70 10.45
C PRO A 161 -7.35 -7.86 9.79
N ILE A 162 -6.08 -7.69 9.48
CA ILE A 162 -5.24 -8.70 8.83
C ILE A 162 -3.97 -8.94 9.66
N PRO A 163 -3.31 -10.08 9.52
CA PRO A 163 -2.12 -10.38 10.32
C PRO A 163 -0.95 -9.42 10.06
N ALA A 164 -0.01 -9.40 10.97
CA ALA A 164 1.27 -8.72 10.79
C ALA A 164 2.02 -9.35 9.61
N PHE A 165 2.79 -8.53 8.91
CA PHE A 165 3.48 -8.98 7.71
C PHE A 165 4.69 -9.85 8.06
N HIS A 166 4.99 -10.75 7.15
CA HIS A 166 6.20 -11.57 7.21
C HIS A 166 7.36 -10.85 6.54
N GLU A 167 8.53 -10.91 7.17
CA GLU A 167 9.76 -10.37 6.59
C GLU A 167 10.74 -11.51 6.31
N SER A 168 11.44 -11.42 5.20
CA SER A 168 12.51 -12.36 4.86
C SER A 168 13.57 -11.66 4.03
N GLU A 169 14.84 -11.97 4.30
CA GLU A 169 15.93 -11.43 3.50
C GLU A 169 16.12 -12.28 2.24
N VAL A 170 16.20 -11.61 1.09
CA VAL A 170 16.51 -12.25 -0.19
C VAL A 170 17.81 -11.64 -0.71
N LYS A 171 18.80 -12.49 -0.95
CA LYS A 171 20.09 -12.10 -1.55
C LYS A 171 20.07 -12.38 -3.05
N PRO A 172 20.78 -11.60 -3.84
CA PRO A 172 20.85 -11.88 -5.29
C PRO A 172 21.59 -13.19 -5.56
N LEU A 173 21.21 -13.86 -6.63
CA LEU A 173 21.91 -15.05 -7.12
C LEU A 173 23.27 -14.69 -7.68
N SER A 174 23.40 -13.47 -8.22
CA SER A 174 24.69 -12.99 -8.74
C SER A 174 24.79 -11.47 -8.56
N LEU A 175 26.02 -11.02 -8.41
CA LEU A 175 26.38 -9.59 -8.39
C LEU A 175 27.58 -9.44 -9.33
N THR A 176 27.36 -8.81 -10.48
CA THR A 176 28.36 -8.75 -11.55
C THR A 176 28.58 -7.32 -12.04
N ARG A 177 29.73 -7.07 -12.65
CA ARG A 177 30.00 -5.80 -13.32
C ARG A 177 29.12 -5.69 -14.57
N TRP A 178 28.47 -4.54 -14.76
CA TRP A 178 27.58 -4.32 -15.89
C TRP A 178 27.44 -2.82 -16.16
N ASN A 179 27.69 -2.41 -17.40
CA ASN A 179 27.49 -1.02 -17.86
C ASN A 179 28.08 0.05 -16.93
N GLY A 180 29.32 -0.16 -16.49
CA GLY A 180 30.02 0.80 -15.63
C GLY A 180 29.65 0.75 -14.15
N GLY A 181 28.68 -0.08 -13.80
CA GLY A 181 28.25 -0.26 -12.41
C GLY A 181 28.22 -1.73 -12.01
N TRP A 182 27.27 -2.07 -11.18
CA TRP A 182 27.04 -3.44 -10.69
C TRP A 182 25.60 -3.82 -10.91
N LEU A 183 25.35 -5.05 -11.33
CA LEU A 183 24.02 -5.62 -11.50
C LEU A 183 23.85 -6.78 -10.54
N ALA A 184 22.86 -6.68 -9.68
CA ALA A 184 22.41 -7.77 -8.81
C ALA A 184 21.18 -8.43 -9.45
N ASP A 185 21.25 -9.73 -9.75
CA ASP A 185 20.12 -10.51 -10.28
C ASP A 185 19.59 -11.41 -9.17
N PHE A 186 18.35 -11.21 -8.78
CA PHE A 186 17.68 -12.02 -7.76
C PHE A 186 17.10 -13.32 -8.35
N GLY A 187 17.19 -13.52 -9.67
CA GLY A 187 16.67 -14.70 -10.35
C GLY A 187 15.17 -14.75 -10.48
N ARG A 188 14.47 -13.89 -9.75
CA ARG A 188 13.01 -13.78 -9.73
C ARG A 188 12.62 -12.39 -9.25
N MET A 189 11.37 -12.03 -9.47
CA MET A 189 10.84 -10.79 -8.88
C MET A 189 10.87 -10.85 -7.36
N VAL A 190 11.35 -9.78 -6.75
CA VAL A 190 11.28 -9.54 -5.31
C VAL A 190 10.54 -8.22 -5.07
N TYR A 191 9.89 -8.09 -3.91
CA TYR A 191 9.19 -6.87 -3.53
C TYR A 191 9.42 -6.62 -2.06
N GLY A 192 10.22 -5.62 -1.76
CA GLY A 192 10.62 -5.34 -0.40
C GLY A 192 11.53 -4.12 -0.31
N ARG A 193 12.20 -3.97 0.81
CA ARG A 193 13.10 -2.84 1.06
C ARG A 193 14.53 -3.23 0.68
N PRO A 194 15.12 -2.58 -0.32
CA PRO A 194 16.55 -2.78 -0.61
C PRO A 194 17.42 -2.42 0.59
N VAL A 195 18.46 -3.22 0.79
CA VAL A 195 19.48 -3.03 1.83
C VAL A 195 20.83 -3.07 1.15
N ILE A 196 21.61 -1.99 1.31
CA ILE A 196 22.91 -1.85 0.67
C ILE A 196 23.93 -1.47 1.75
N SER A 197 25.07 -2.16 1.75
CA SER A 197 26.21 -1.72 2.53
C SER A 197 27.48 -1.80 1.70
N GLY A 198 28.43 -0.92 2.04
CA GLY A 198 29.69 -0.82 1.31
C GLY A 198 30.47 0.42 1.69
N GLU A 199 31.16 0.98 0.71
CA GLU A 199 32.01 2.17 0.90
C GLU A 199 31.90 3.10 -0.31
N PHE A 200 31.70 4.39 -0.05
CA PHE A 200 31.72 5.41 -1.10
C PHE A 200 33.14 5.62 -1.62
N GLU A 201 33.26 5.95 -2.91
CA GLU A 201 34.51 6.42 -3.50
C GLU A 201 34.60 7.94 -3.33
N GLY A 202 35.22 8.37 -2.22
CA GLY A 202 35.22 9.77 -1.85
C GLY A 202 33.86 10.27 -1.41
N HIS A 203 33.55 11.53 -1.65
CA HIS A 203 32.21 12.09 -1.49
C HIS A 203 31.52 12.07 -2.85
N GLY A 204 30.33 11.49 -2.92
CA GLY A 204 29.59 11.40 -4.18
C GLY A 204 28.25 10.72 -4.05
N THR A 205 27.67 10.41 -5.18
CA THR A 205 26.32 9.82 -5.24
C THR A 205 26.38 8.38 -5.82
N VAL A 206 25.71 7.47 -5.14
CA VAL A 206 25.42 6.12 -5.63
C VAL A 206 23.95 6.12 -6.09
N GLU A 207 23.72 5.68 -7.32
CA GLU A 207 22.39 5.55 -7.88
C GLU A 207 21.98 4.07 -7.91
N LEU A 208 20.71 3.84 -7.57
CA LEU A 208 20.09 2.51 -7.57
C LEU A 208 18.93 2.52 -8.58
N GLY A 209 18.95 1.56 -9.52
CA GLY A 209 17.86 1.40 -10.48
C GLY A 209 17.20 0.04 -10.32
N TYR A 210 15.87 0.00 -10.45
CA TYR A 210 15.08 -1.21 -10.18
C TYR A 210 14.31 -1.61 -11.43
N VAL A 211 14.55 -2.81 -11.96
CA VAL A 211 13.88 -3.26 -13.18
C VAL A 211 13.43 -4.72 -13.09
N GLU A 212 12.37 -5.03 -13.81
CA GLU A 212 11.83 -6.40 -13.88
C GLU A 212 12.56 -7.23 -14.96
N SER A 213 12.96 -6.59 -16.06
CA SER A 213 13.59 -7.26 -17.19
C SER A 213 14.64 -6.36 -17.83
N LEU A 214 15.75 -6.97 -18.22
CA LEU A 214 16.80 -6.26 -18.96
C LEU A 214 16.46 -6.14 -20.45
N ASP A 215 15.55 -6.96 -20.95
CA ASP A 215 15.15 -6.96 -22.35
C ASP A 215 14.29 -5.75 -22.73
N SER A 216 13.66 -5.13 -21.74
CA SER A 216 12.81 -3.97 -21.96
C SER A 216 13.59 -2.66 -22.22
N GLY A 217 14.90 -2.72 -22.29
CA GLY A 217 15.72 -1.51 -22.41
C GLY A 217 15.52 -0.60 -21.20
N TRP A 218 15.84 -1.12 -20.05
CA TRP A 218 15.45 -0.58 -18.74
C TRP A 218 15.60 0.94 -18.60
N ALA A 219 16.62 1.49 -19.23
CA ALA A 219 16.90 2.91 -19.12
C ALA A 219 16.06 3.78 -20.09
N HIS A 220 15.38 3.15 -21.05
CA HIS A 220 14.83 3.90 -22.17
C HIS A 220 13.39 3.56 -22.55
N SER A 221 12.84 2.47 -21.99
CA SER A 221 11.49 2.09 -22.36
C SER A 221 10.47 3.01 -21.68
N GLU A 222 9.87 3.86 -22.45
CA GLU A 222 8.73 4.71 -22.08
C GLU A 222 8.98 5.72 -20.94
N GLY A 223 10.23 5.93 -20.56
CA GLY A 223 10.59 6.92 -19.54
C GLY A 223 10.17 6.62 -18.10
N ARG A 224 9.45 5.53 -17.87
CA ARG A 224 9.02 5.19 -16.51
C ARG A 224 10.13 4.63 -15.64
N LEU A 225 11.06 3.90 -16.25
CA LEU A 225 12.15 3.28 -15.50
C LEU A 225 13.18 4.29 -15.01
N GLU A 226 13.31 5.40 -15.70
CA GLU A 226 14.18 6.50 -15.24
C GLU A 226 13.69 7.12 -13.94
N MET A 227 12.40 6.99 -13.66
CA MET A 227 11.82 7.50 -12.42
C MET A 227 11.86 6.46 -11.29
N TYR A 228 12.26 5.22 -11.58
CA TYR A 228 12.28 4.15 -10.58
C TYR A 228 13.72 3.93 -10.09
N SER A 229 14.24 4.98 -9.43
CA SER A 229 15.62 4.97 -8.93
C SER A 229 15.72 5.73 -7.62
N ASP A 230 16.65 5.32 -6.79
CA ASP A 230 16.99 6.03 -5.56
C ASP A 230 18.42 6.56 -5.67
N LYS A 231 18.75 7.61 -4.92
CA LYS A 231 20.08 8.23 -4.91
C LYS A 231 20.57 8.41 -3.49
N LEU A 232 21.78 7.93 -3.25
CA LEU A 232 22.41 7.99 -1.94
C LEU A 232 23.66 8.83 -2.08
N THR A 233 23.66 10.03 -1.50
CA THR A 233 24.81 10.92 -1.52
C THR A 233 25.51 10.85 -0.17
N GLY A 234 26.83 10.70 -0.17
CA GLY A 234 27.56 10.59 1.08
C GLY A 234 29.03 10.33 0.89
N SER A 235 29.69 9.94 1.98
CA SER A 235 31.13 9.66 2.02
C SER A 235 31.41 8.53 3.00
N GLY A 236 32.58 7.87 2.84
CA GLY A 236 33.01 6.82 3.76
C GLY A 236 32.11 5.60 3.71
N SER A 237 31.56 5.21 4.85
CA SER A 237 30.76 3.98 4.98
C SER A 237 29.35 4.17 4.40
N LEU A 238 28.95 3.28 3.51
CA LEU A 238 27.61 3.22 2.94
C LEU A 238 26.82 2.18 3.71
N ASN A 239 25.76 2.60 4.38
CA ASN A 239 24.81 1.72 5.06
C ASN A 239 23.41 2.32 4.89
N TRP A 240 22.58 1.64 4.12
CA TRP A 240 21.24 2.18 3.81
C TRP A 240 20.23 1.05 3.68
N LYS A 241 19.03 1.30 4.16
CA LYS A 241 17.85 0.49 3.94
C LYS A 241 16.75 1.42 3.48
N SER A 242 16.13 1.10 2.36
CA SER A 242 15.03 1.91 1.83
C SER A 242 13.87 1.95 2.83
N PHE A 243 13.28 3.10 2.97
CA PHE A 243 12.02 3.26 3.69
C PHE A 243 10.87 2.62 2.89
N TRP A 244 10.94 2.74 1.55
CA TRP A 244 9.91 2.26 0.66
C TRP A 244 10.24 0.88 0.09
N LYS A 245 9.21 0.11 -0.22
CA LYS A 245 9.37 -1.16 -0.92
C LYS A 245 9.61 -0.88 -2.41
N ARG A 246 10.52 -1.64 -3.00
CA ARG A 246 10.86 -1.57 -4.42
C ARG A 246 10.64 -2.94 -5.04
N PRO A 247 9.88 -3.04 -6.13
CA PRO A 247 9.76 -4.29 -6.88
C PRO A 247 10.86 -4.36 -7.93
N CYS A 248 11.55 -5.48 -8.00
CA CYS A 248 12.56 -5.68 -9.05
C CYS A 248 12.94 -7.14 -9.16
N ARG A 249 13.45 -7.54 -10.31
CA ARG A 249 14.30 -8.72 -10.43
C ARG A 249 15.77 -8.31 -10.44
N TYR A 250 16.05 -7.17 -11.06
CA TYR A 250 17.41 -6.67 -11.19
C TYR A 250 17.55 -5.35 -10.46
N LEU A 251 18.61 -5.25 -9.66
CA LEU A 251 18.99 -3.99 -9.01
C LEU A 251 20.33 -3.55 -9.57
N PHE A 252 20.35 -2.39 -10.19
CA PHE A 252 21.57 -1.80 -10.76
C PHE A 252 22.11 -0.75 -9.78
N LEU A 253 23.42 -0.77 -9.56
CA LEU A 253 24.12 0.20 -8.71
C LEU A 253 25.24 0.85 -9.52
N SER A 254 25.30 2.18 -9.49
CA SER A 254 26.33 2.92 -10.21
C SER A 254 26.76 4.17 -9.43
N GLY A 255 27.75 4.88 -9.94
CA GLY A 255 28.23 6.12 -9.34
C GLY A 255 29.41 5.94 -8.42
N ALA A 256 29.46 6.73 -7.36
CA ALA A 256 30.60 6.84 -6.45
C ALA A 256 30.68 5.65 -5.47
N LEU A 257 30.89 4.45 -5.99
CA LEU A 257 30.85 3.19 -5.22
C LEU A 257 32.20 2.47 -5.31
N LYS A 258 32.98 2.57 -4.22
CA LYS A 258 34.28 1.93 -4.11
C LYS A 258 34.16 0.43 -3.86
N ARG A 259 33.24 0.02 -2.99
CA ARG A 259 33.07 -1.38 -2.58
C ARG A 259 31.63 -1.64 -2.19
N ILE A 260 31.16 -2.83 -2.52
CA ILE A 260 29.88 -3.38 -2.04
C ILE A 260 30.17 -4.50 -1.07
N ASP A 261 29.61 -4.45 0.12
CA ASP A 261 29.68 -5.52 1.11
C ASP A 261 28.41 -6.38 1.08
N THR A 262 27.25 -5.72 0.99
CA THR A 262 25.95 -6.42 0.96
C THR A 262 25.01 -5.73 -0.03
N VAL A 263 24.31 -6.57 -0.79
CA VAL A 263 23.10 -6.18 -1.52
C VAL A 263 22.05 -7.23 -1.18
N SER A 264 20.91 -6.80 -0.67
CA SER A 264 19.79 -7.70 -0.44
C SER A 264 18.47 -6.92 -0.51
N VAL A 265 17.35 -7.64 -0.52
CA VAL A 265 16.02 -7.05 -0.38
C VAL A 265 15.34 -7.71 0.81
N GLN A 266 14.89 -6.89 1.73
CA GLN A 266 14.04 -7.36 2.82
C GLN A 266 12.61 -7.43 2.28
N GLU A 267 12.21 -8.63 1.79
CA GLU A 267 10.83 -8.86 1.34
C GLU A 267 9.90 -8.69 2.52
N TYR A 268 8.71 -8.15 2.26
CA TYR A 268 7.78 -7.76 3.31
C TYR A 268 6.37 -7.80 2.72
N GLY A 269 5.58 -8.75 3.15
CA GLY A 269 4.24 -8.91 2.58
C GLY A 269 3.32 -9.76 3.44
N TYR A 270 2.12 -9.94 2.95
CA TYR A 270 1.09 -10.73 3.63
C TYR A 270 1.60 -12.16 3.86
N PRO A 271 1.47 -12.70 5.08
CA PRO A 271 1.93 -14.05 5.35
C PRO A 271 0.98 -15.08 4.73
N VAL A 272 1.49 -15.91 3.83
CA VAL A 272 0.72 -16.98 3.18
C VAL A 272 1.39 -18.33 3.39
N VAL A 273 0.57 -19.35 3.53
CA VAL A 273 0.99 -20.74 3.51
C VAL A 273 0.30 -21.41 2.34
N LEU A 274 1.09 -21.91 1.41
CA LEU A 274 0.55 -22.55 0.21
C LEU A 274 -0.17 -23.85 0.59
N SER A 275 -1.47 -23.90 0.32
CA SER A 275 -2.31 -25.09 0.57
C SER A 275 -2.72 -25.77 -0.75
N GLY A 276 -2.74 -25.03 -1.84
CA GLY A 276 -3.02 -25.58 -3.17
C GLY A 276 -1.75 -26.08 -3.85
N SER A 277 -1.88 -27.00 -4.77
CA SER A 277 -0.76 -27.46 -5.59
C SER A 277 -1.23 -27.84 -6.99
N PHE A 278 -0.32 -27.73 -7.94
CA PHE A 278 -0.59 -28.14 -9.32
C PHE A 278 0.67 -28.80 -9.90
N ARG A 279 0.48 -29.92 -10.56
CA ARG A 279 1.53 -30.57 -11.32
C ARG A 279 0.91 -31.42 -12.44
N CYS A 280 1.51 -31.33 -13.62
CA CYS A 280 1.08 -32.14 -14.77
C CYS A 280 2.31 -32.56 -15.60
N SER A 281 2.07 -33.28 -16.70
CA SER A 281 3.16 -33.77 -17.56
C SER A 281 3.76 -32.70 -18.47
N ASP A 282 3.16 -31.52 -18.57
CA ASP A 282 3.72 -30.42 -19.37
C ASP A 282 4.46 -29.46 -18.46
N ASP A 283 5.79 -29.41 -18.60
CA ASP A 283 6.65 -28.57 -17.76
C ASP A 283 6.41 -27.07 -17.98
N ARG A 284 5.88 -26.68 -19.13
CA ARG A 284 5.53 -25.27 -19.39
C ARG A 284 4.36 -24.85 -18.50
N LEU A 285 3.36 -25.71 -18.33
CA LEU A 285 2.24 -25.44 -17.45
C LEU A 285 2.66 -25.44 -15.99
N ASN A 286 3.55 -26.35 -15.61
CA ASN A 286 4.12 -26.36 -14.25
C ASN A 286 4.85 -25.04 -13.98
N ARG A 287 5.65 -24.58 -14.92
CA ARG A 287 6.38 -23.31 -14.80
C ARG A 287 5.44 -22.11 -14.77
N LEU A 288 4.40 -22.13 -15.60
CA LEU A 288 3.39 -21.06 -15.61
C LEU A 288 2.71 -20.95 -14.26
N TRP A 289 2.36 -22.09 -13.65
CA TRP A 289 1.75 -22.12 -12.31
C TRP A 289 2.67 -21.50 -11.25
N GLU A 290 3.97 -21.84 -11.28
CA GLU A 290 4.98 -21.28 -10.35
C GLU A 290 5.06 -19.75 -10.50
N ILE A 291 5.09 -19.26 -11.74
CA ILE A 291 5.15 -17.83 -12.03
C ILE A 291 3.87 -17.14 -11.51
N ALA A 292 2.71 -17.71 -11.79
CA ALA A 292 1.43 -17.13 -11.39
C ALA A 292 1.29 -17.09 -9.86
N GLU A 293 1.67 -18.18 -9.17
CA GLU A 293 1.66 -18.25 -7.71
C GLU A 293 2.59 -17.18 -7.12
N ARG A 294 3.81 -17.09 -7.65
CA ARG A 294 4.78 -16.09 -7.19
C ARG A 294 4.26 -14.67 -7.42
N THR A 295 3.68 -14.41 -8.59
CA THR A 295 3.11 -13.10 -8.91
C THR A 295 2.01 -12.72 -7.92
N LEU A 296 1.08 -13.64 -7.67
CA LEU A 296 0.02 -13.40 -6.70
C LEU A 296 0.61 -13.08 -5.31
N ARG A 297 1.59 -13.86 -4.87
CA ARG A 297 2.22 -13.67 -3.57
C ARG A 297 2.87 -12.29 -3.44
N ILE A 298 3.55 -11.82 -4.49
CA ILE A 298 4.17 -10.48 -4.48
C ILE A 298 3.12 -9.38 -4.46
N CYS A 299 1.97 -9.63 -5.08
CA CYS A 299 0.87 -8.66 -5.12
C CYS A 299 0.05 -8.66 -3.83
N MET A 300 0.26 -9.62 -2.92
CA MET A 300 -0.45 -9.65 -1.64
C MET A 300 0.35 -8.87 -0.59
N ASP A 301 -0.24 -7.78 -0.15
CA ASP A 301 0.32 -6.84 0.82
C ASP A 301 -0.76 -6.62 1.89
N ASP A 302 -0.93 -5.40 2.36
CA ASP A 302 -2.13 -5.03 3.14
C ASP A 302 -3.36 -4.82 2.24
N ILE A 303 -3.15 -4.93 0.94
CA ILE A 303 -4.16 -4.91 -0.13
C ILE A 303 -3.73 -5.91 -1.20
N PHE A 304 -4.59 -6.18 -2.15
CA PHE A 304 -4.18 -6.82 -3.40
C PHE A 304 -3.65 -5.73 -4.32
N ASN A 305 -2.34 -5.60 -4.41
CA ASN A 305 -1.72 -4.63 -5.32
C ASN A 305 -2.06 -5.02 -6.76
N ASP A 306 -2.53 -4.06 -7.54
CA ASP A 306 -2.72 -4.27 -8.97
C ASP A 306 -1.38 -4.63 -9.60
N CYS A 307 -0.41 -3.72 -9.50
CA CYS A 307 0.97 -4.12 -9.79
C CYS A 307 1.95 -3.31 -8.93
N PRO A 308 2.84 -3.99 -8.18
CA PRO A 308 3.81 -3.31 -7.32
C PRO A 308 4.73 -2.37 -8.08
N HIS A 309 4.97 -2.62 -9.37
CA HIS A 309 5.85 -1.83 -10.21
C HIS A 309 5.23 -0.49 -10.64
N ARG A 310 3.89 -0.46 -10.83
CA ARG A 310 3.23 0.73 -11.38
C ARG A 310 2.49 1.55 -10.33
N ASP A 311 1.61 0.92 -9.58
CA ASP A 311 0.64 1.63 -8.74
C ASP A 311 0.83 1.43 -7.24
N GLN A 312 1.11 0.21 -6.82
CA GLN A 312 1.06 -0.21 -5.41
C GLN A 312 -0.27 0.17 -4.76
N SER A 313 -1.34 0.08 -5.53
CA SER A 313 -2.71 0.40 -5.11
C SER A 313 -3.63 -0.74 -5.46
N GLN A 314 -4.83 -0.69 -4.90
CA GLN A 314 -5.85 -1.70 -5.15
C GLN A 314 -6.93 -1.14 -6.06
N TRP A 315 -7.25 -1.92 -7.09
CA TRP A 315 -8.37 -1.68 -7.99
C TRP A 315 -9.36 -2.84 -7.88
N MET A 316 -10.41 -2.81 -8.64
CA MET A 316 -11.41 -3.90 -8.60
C MET A 316 -10.87 -5.21 -9.20
N ASP A 317 -9.72 -5.17 -9.87
CA ASP A 317 -8.95 -6.36 -10.28
C ASP A 317 -8.61 -7.27 -9.10
N ALA A 318 -8.64 -6.72 -7.88
CA ALA A 318 -8.55 -7.49 -6.63
C ALA A 318 -9.53 -8.67 -6.60
N PHE A 319 -10.66 -8.58 -7.32
CA PHE A 319 -11.63 -9.69 -7.44
C PHE A 319 -10.97 -10.95 -8.00
N VAL A 320 -10.15 -10.80 -9.04
CA VAL A 320 -9.43 -11.94 -9.64
C VAL A 320 -8.38 -12.48 -8.67
N SER A 321 -7.60 -11.58 -8.09
CA SER A 321 -6.54 -11.93 -7.14
C SER A 321 -7.11 -12.63 -5.90
N ALA A 322 -8.24 -12.16 -5.39
CA ALA A 322 -8.91 -12.75 -4.22
C ALA A 322 -9.37 -14.21 -4.49
N LYS A 323 -9.89 -14.48 -5.69
CA LYS A 323 -10.29 -15.84 -6.06
C LYS A 323 -9.09 -16.78 -6.03
N ALA A 324 -7.99 -16.33 -6.61
CA ALA A 324 -6.76 -17.12 -6.62
C ALA A 324 -6.19 -17.30 -5.20
N ALA A 325 -6.20 -16.24 -4.39
CA ALA A 325 -5.70 -16.27 -3.01
C ALA A 325 -6.51 -17.24 -2.14
N LEU A 326 -7.83 -17.22 -2.28
CA LEU A 326 -8.67 -18.18 -1.56
C LEU A 326 -8.33 -19.61 -1.96
N SER A 327 -8.19 -19.86 -3.27
CA SER A 327 -7.93 -21.21 -3.79
C SER A 327 -6.55 -21.75 -3.41
N LEU A 328 -5.53 -20.87 -3.38
CA LEU A 328 -4.15 -21.29 -3.15
C LEU A 328 -3.77 -21.26 -1.68
N TYR A 329 -4.31 -20.32 -0.92
CA TYR A 329 -3.84 -20.04 0.46
C TYR A 329 -4.97 -20.05 1.49
N GLY A 330 -6.23 -20.10 1.08
CA GLY A 330 -7.37 -20.02 2.00
C GLY A 330 -7.54 -18.61 2.61
N VAL A 331 -7.02 -17.58 1.98
CA VAL A 331 -7.04 -16.21 2.54
C VAL A 331 -8.42 -15.58 2.35
N THR A 332 -9.04 -15.20 3.45
CA THR A 332 -10.35 -14.55 3.47
C THR A 332 -10.32 -13.15 4.09
N ASP A 333 -9.50 -12.95 5.11
CA ASP A 333 -9.43 -11.68 5.87
C ASP A 333 -8.91 -10.51 5.00
N LEU A 334 -7.88 -10.73 4.18
CA LEU A 334 -7.40 -9.70 3.26
C LEU A 334 -8.51 -9.35 2.26
N THR A 335 -9.20 -10.36 1.74
CA THR A 335 -10.32 -10.15 0.81
C THR A 335 -11.42 -9.34 1.48
N ARG A 336 -11.79 -9.69 2.71
CA ARG A 336 -12.81 -8.97 3.48
C ARG A 336 -12.41 -7.51 3.70
N LYS A 337 -11.15 -7.29 4.10
CA LYS A 337 -10.63 -5.93 4.28
C LYS A 337 -10.74 -5.12 2.99
N CYS A 338 -10.36 -5.72 1.87
CA CYS A 338 -10.41 -5.05 0.57
C CYS A 338 -11.84 -4.67 0.18
N LEU A 339 -12.78 -5.61 0.37
CA LEU A 339 -14.20 -5.36 0.09
C LEU A 339 -14.77 -4.24 0.97
N VAL A 340 -14.44 -4.25 2.26
CA VAL A 340 -14.90 -3.21 3.20
C VAL A 340 -14.35 -1.85 2.78
N GLN A 341 -13.06 -1.76 2.47
CA GLN A 341 -12.46 -0.48 2.05
C GLN A 341 -13.07 0.01 0.75
N HIS A 342 -13.27 -0.86 -0.24
CA HIS A 342 -13.96 -0.47 -1.47
C HIS A 342 -15.41 -0.04 -1.22
N GLY A 343 -16.16 -0.83 -0.46
CA GLY A 343 -17.57 -0.56 -0.22
C GLY A 343 -17.81 0.74 0.54
N ILE A 344 -16.92 1.04 1.50
CA ILE A 344 -17.04 2.26 2.31
C ILE A 344 -16.52 3.48 1.56
N CYS A 345 -15.45 3.34 0.78
CA CYS A 345 -14.80 4.46 0.11
C CYS A 345 -15.41 4.77 -1.25
N SER A 346 -16.02 3.78 -1.91
CA SER A 346 -16.52 3.95 -3.28
C SER A 346 -17.88 4.64 -3.34
N PHE A 347 -18.66 4.61 -2.26
CA PHE A 347 -19.99 5.21 -2.23
C PHE A 347 -20.12 6.19 -1.07
N LYS A 348 -20.19 7.46 -1.38
CA LYS A 348 -20.39 8.50 -0.37
C LYS A 348 -21.42 9.51 -0.89
N ASN A 349 -22.49 9.72 -0.14
CA ASN A 349 -23.56 10.68 -0.48
C ASN A 349 -24.12 10.44 -1.90
N GLY A 350 -24.28 9.17 -2.28
CA GLY A 350 -24.80 8.82 -3.60
C GLY A 350 -23.83 9.05 -4.75
N GLN A 351 -22.56 9.36 -4.44
CA GLN A 351 -21.52 9.55 -5.46
C GLN A 351 -20.56 8.37 -5.46
N LEU A 352 -20.22 7.90 -6.65
CA LEU A 352 -19.20 6.88 -6.80
C LEU A 352 -17.82 7.51 -6.57
N LEU A 353 -17.05 6.91 -5.70
CA LEU A 353 -15.66 7.29 -5.45
C LEU A 353 -14.75 6.25 -6.09
N SER A 354 -13.48 6.58 -6.24
CA SER A 354 -12.51 5.67 -6.80
C SER A 354 -12.48 4.35 -6.03
N PRO A 355 -12.44 3.21 -6.69
CA PRO A 355 -12.26 1.93 -6.03
C PRO A 355 -10.85 1.72 -5.49
N SER A 356 -9.93 2.61 -5.80
CA SER A 356 -8.61 2.63 -5.18
C SER A 356 -8.72 3.09 -3.72
N ILE A 357 -7.93 2.50 -2.85
CA ILE A 357 -7.89 2.89 -1.44
C ILE A 357 -7.53 4.37 -1.26
N ARG A 358 -6.92 4.96 -2.27
CA ARG A 358 -6.52 6.38 -2.22
C ARG A 358 -7.55 7.36 -2.78
N GLY A 359 -8.56 6.87 -3.45
CA GLY A 359 -9.54 7.73 -4.10
C GLY A 359 -8.98 8.40 -5.36
N GLY A 360 -9.81 9.06 -6.08
CA GLY A 360 -9.40 9.92 -7.19
C GLY A 360 -9.92 9.57 -8.56
N THR A 361 -9.89 8.31 -8.98
CA THR A 361 -10.39 7.91 -10.30
C THR A 361 -11.68 7.12 -10.15
N LEU A 362 -12.65 7.46 -10.96
CA LEU A 362 -13.96 6.84 -10.94
C LEU A 362 -14.14 5.95 -12.16
N PHE A 363 -14.36 4.67 -11.92
CA PHE A 363 -14.68 3.70 -12.97
C PHE A 363 -16.06 3.12 -12.67
N SER A 364 -17.02 3.40 -13.52
CA SER A 364 -18.40 2.96 -13.32
C SER A 364 -18.55 1.44 -13.33
N ASP A 365 -17.80 0.76 -14.18
CA ASP A 365 -17.78 -0.71 -14.24
C ASP A 365 -17.25 -1.32 -12.93
N TYR A 366 -16.25 -0.70 -12.31
CA TYR A 366 -15.70 -1.20 -11.05
C TYR A 366 -16.73 -1.12 -9.91
N ALA A 367 -17.59 -0.10 -9.93
CA ALA A 367 -18.69 -0.02 -8.95
C ALA A 367 -19.67 -1.21 -9.12
N LEU A 368 -19.93 -1.59 -10.35
CA LEU A 368 -20.79 -2.76 -10.63
C LEU A 368 -20.10 -4.07 -10.24
N VAL A 369 -18.80 -4.21 -10.51
CA VAL A 369 -18.02 -5.39 -10.15
C VAL A 369 -17.96 -5.57 -8.62
N GLN A 370 -18.06 -4.49 -7.84
CA GLN A 370 -18.10 -4.56 -6.38
C GLN A 370 -19.22 -5.50 -5.89
N VAL A 371 -20.39 -5.45 -6.51
CA VAL A 371 -21.53 -6.31 -6.11
C VAL A 371 -21.21 -7.77 -6.42
N LEU A 372 -20.63 -8.05 -7.60
CA LEU A 372 -20.23 -9.41 -7.97
C LEU A 372 -19.16 -9.96 -7.01
N PHE A 373 -18.25 -9.09 -6.57
CA PHE A 373 -17.19 -9.47 -5.65
C PHE A 373 -17.76 -9.80 -4.27
N ILE A 374 -18.71 -9.00 -3.78
CA ILE A 374 -19.41 -9.24 -2.50
C ILE A 374 -20.17 -10.57 -2.57
N ASP A 375 -20.95 -10.80 -3.62
CA ASP A 375 -21.73 -12.04 -3.81
C ASP A 375 -20.81 -13.26 -3.84
N TRP A 376 -19.74 -13.19 -4.64
CA TRP A 376 -18.77 -14.29 -4.72
C TRP A 376 -18.15 -14.59 -3.35
N TYR A 377 -17.74 -13.55 -2.62
CA TYR A 377 -17.11 -13.72 -1.31
C TYR A 377 -18.07 -14.39 -0.33
N TRP A 378 -19.32 -13.92 -0.28
CA TRP A 378 -20.32 -14.51 0.58
C TRP A 378 -20.55 -15.98 0.24
N ARG A 379 -20.70 -16.32 -1.02
CA ARG A 379 -20.90 -17.72 -1.46
C ARG A 379 -19.70 -18.60 -1.12
N ALA A 380 -18.51 -18.05 -1.20
CA ALA A 380 -17.28 -18.79 -0.97
C ALA A 380 -16.98 -18.99 0.52
N THR A 381 -17.43 -18.06 1.39
CA THR A 381 -17.06 -18.05 2.82
C THR A 381 -18.23 -18.26 3.78
N GLY A 382 -19.45 -17.96 3.35
CA GLY A 382 -20.63 -17.91 4.23
C GLY A 382 -20.70 -16.66 5.10
N ASP A 383 -19.81 -15.67 4.92
CA ASP A 383 -19.75 -14.48 5.76
C ASP A 383 -20.90 -13.52 5.45
N ARG A 384 -22.03 -13.74 6.08
CA ARG A 384 -23.20 -12.88 5.94
C ARG A 384 -22.97 -11.49 6.54
N SER A 385 -22.10 -11.38 7.55
CA SER A 385 -21.86 -10.11 8.22
C SER A 385 -21.30 -9.05 7.24
N LEU A 386 -20.55 -9.48 6.23
CA LEU A 386 -20.05 -8.55 5.21
C LEU A 386 -21.20 -7.96 4.39
N LEU A 387 -22.22 -8.79 4.03
CA LEU A 387 -23.40 -8.31 3.31
C LEU A 387 -24.12 -7.22 4.12
N GLU A 388 -24.34 -7.51 5.41
CA GLU A 388 -25.03 -6.59 6.32
C GLU A 388 -24.24 -5.29 6.46
N GLU A 389 -22.92 -5.38 6.56
CA GLU A 389 -22.03 -4.23 6.71
C GLU A 389 -22.02 -3.31 5.48
N LEU A 390 -22.06 -3.89 4.27
CA LEU A 390 -21.90 -3.12 3.04
C LEU A 390 -23.21 -2.81 2.33
N PHE A 391 -24.33 -3.37 2.77
CA PHE A 391 -25.61 -3.31 2.06
C PHE A 391 -26.06 -1.88 1.78
N ASP A 392 -26.17 -1.06 2.84
CA ASP A 392 -26.71 0.29 2.70
C ASP A 392 -25.85 1.16 1.79
N ASN A 393 -24.54 1.09 1.95
CA ASN A 393 -23.61 1.85 1.10
C ASN A 393 -23.70 1.42 -0.35
N THR A 394 -23.77 0.11 -0.58
CA THR A 394 -23.88 -0.44 -1.94
C THR A 394 -25.21 -0.02 -2.58
N ALA A 395 -26.32 -0.19 -1.87
CA ALA A 395 -27.65 0.17 -2.35
C ALA A 395 -27.74 1.67 -2.67
N GLU A 396 -27.19 2.51 -1.80
CA GLU A 396 -27.18 3.96 -2.03
C GLU A 396 -26.37 4.31 -3.28
N GLY A 397 -25.19 3.68 -3.46
CA GLY A 397 -24.36 3.92 -4.63
C GLY A 397 -25.05 3.52 -5.94
N PHE A 398 -25.89 2.48 -5.89
CA PHE A 398 -26.59 2.01 -7.09
C PHE A 398 -27.70 2.95 -7.55
N LYS A 399 -28.20 3.85 -6.71
CA LYS A 399 -29.22 4.82 -7.11
C LYS A 399 -28.79 5.65 -8.33
N ILE A 400 -27.49 5.92 -8.45
CA ILE A 400 -26.99 6.70 -9.58
C ILE A 400 -27.18 5.93 -10.91
N PHE A 401 -27.03 4.60 -10.87
CA PHE A 401 -27.25 3.78 -12.07
C PHE A 401 -28.74 3.69 -12.41
N PHE A 402 -29.62 3.50 -11.41
CA PHE A 402 -31.07 3.47 -11.65
C PHE A 402 -31.56 4.78 -12.25
N ALA A 403 -30.92 5.91 -11.89
CA ALA A 403 -31.31 7.21 -12.45
C ALA A 403 -30.93 7.35 -13.94
N LEU A 404 -30.05 6.47 -14.44
CA LEU A 404 -29.62 6.44 -15.84
C LEU A 404 -30.32 5.38 -16.67
N GLU A 405 -31.27 4.64 -16.06
CA GLU A 405 -32.00 3.59 -16.75
C GLU A 405 -33.06 4.19 -17.68
N GLU A 406 -33.02 3.79 -18.94
CA GLU A 406 -33.98 4.17 -19.97
C GLU A 406 -35.20 3.25 -19.96
N PRO A 407 -36.32 3.62 -20.60
CA PRO A 407 -37.50 2.75 -20.63
C PRO A 407 -37.31 1.37 -21.22
N ASP A 408 -36.25 1.15 -21.99
CA ASP A 408 -35.91 -0.14 -22.55
C ASP A 408 -35.07 -1.00 -21.58
N GLY A 409 -34.74 -0.48 -20.38
CA GLY A 409 -33.98 -1.19 -19.37
C GLY A 409 -32.46 -1.07 -19.54
N LEU A 410 -31.99 -0.24 -20.46
CA LEU A 410 -30.56 -0.04 -20.67
C LEU A 410 -30.07 1.20 -19.92
N LEU A 411 -28.83 1.18 -19.49
CA LEU A 411 -28.18 2.36 -18.88
C LEU A 411 -27.60 3.23 -19.97
N LYS A 412 -27.87 4.54 -19.90
CA LYS A 412 -27.40 5.51 -20.88
C LYS A 412 -26.54 6.55 -20.19
N ASP A 413 -25.55 7.05 -20.91
CA ASP A 413 -24.65 8.11 -20.45
C ASP A 413 -23.91 7.75 -19.15
N VAL A 414 -23.58 6.49 -18.96
CA VAL A 414 -22.86 5.99 -17.78
C VAL A 414 -21.50 6.69 -17.62
N ASP A 415 -20.88 7.10 -18.71
CA ASP A 415 -19.62 7.83 -18.71
C ASP A 415 -19.75 9.24 -18.07
N LEU A 416 -20.95 9.76 -17.88
CA LEU A 416 -21.16 11.02 -17.16
C LEU A 416 -20.98 10.88 -15.65
N ILE A 417 -21.03 9.66 -15.12
CA ILE A 417 -20.81 9.41 -13.70
C ILE A 417 -19.36 9.74 -13.33
N GLY A 418 -18.43 9.53 -14.26
CA GLY A 418 -17.01 9.77 -14.04
C GLY A 418 -16.54 11.16 -14.44
N LYS A 419 -16.99 12.22 -13.77
CA LYS A 419 -16.53 13.59 -14.04
C LYS A 419 -15.08 13.85 -13.57
N GLY A 420 -14.19 12.86 -13.72
CA GLY A 420 -12.81 13.02 -13.32
C GLY A 420 -11.82 12.99 -14.47
N ASN A 421 -12.30 13.03 -15.70
CA ASN A 421 -11.40 12.92 -16.83
C ASN A 421 -10.63 14.21 -17.03
N ARG A 422 -9.36 14.18 -16.71
CA ARG A 422 -8.46 15.33 -16.74
C ARG A 422 -8.16 15.89 -18.14
N ASN A 423 -8.62 15.30 -19.22
CA ASN A 423 -8.24 15.75 -20.57
C ASN A 423 -9.29 15.51 -21.67
N GLY A 424 -10.55 15.31 -21.33
CA GLY A 424 -11.59 15.11 -22.34
C GLY A 424 -11.42 13.84 -23.20
N LYS A 425 -10.53 12.94 -22.80
CA LYS A 425 -10.36 11.65 -23.46
C LYS A 425 -11.27 10.63 -22.77
N ARG A 426 -11.97 9.82 -23.55
CA ARG A 426 -12.79 8.72 -23.04
C ARG A 426 -11.89 7.76 -22.27
N ASP A 427 -12.30 7.41 -21.08
CA ASP A 427 -11.58 6.40 -20.32
C ASP A 427 -11.67 5.05 -21.04
N PHE A 428 -10.66 4.24 -20.87
CA PHE A 428 -10.44 2.99 -21.59
C PHE A 428 -11.52 1.92 -21.34
N PHE A 429 -12.43 2.17 -20.42
CA PHE A 429 -13.44 1.21 -20.02
C PHE A 429 -14.83 1.84 -20.12
N THR A 430 -15.27 2.15 -21.32
CA THR A 430 -16.69 2.24 -21.57
C THR A 430 -17.22 0.82 -21.57
N LEU A 431 -18.02 0.50 -20.59
CA LEU A 431 -18.81 -0.73 -20.68
C LEU A 431 -19.57 -0.68 -22.00
N ASP A 432 -19.23 -1.59 -22.88
CA ASP A 432 -20.13 -1.92 -23.97
C ASP A 432 -21.49 -2.29 -23.33
N SER A 433 -22.55 -1.76 -23.88
CA SER A 433 -23.91 -2.05 -23.41
C SER A 433 -24.19 -3.54 -23.27
N SER A 434 -23.46 -4.39 -24.03
CA SER A 434 -23.53 -5.86 -23.90
C SER A 434 -22.96 -6.36 -22.56
N MET A 435 -21.98 -5.71 -22.01
CA MET A 435 -21.46 -6.08 -20.69
C MET A 435 -22.38 -5.71 -19.52
N UNK A 436 -22.81 -4.75 -19.75
CA UNK A 436 -23.73 -4.35 -18.86
C UNK A 436 -24.83 -5.24 -18.71
N CYS A 437 -25.27 -5.57 -19.75
CA CYS A 437 -26.39 -6.51 -19.76
C CYS A 437 -26.02 -7.86 -19.13
N SER A 438 -24.82 -8.37 -19.40
CA SER A 438 -24.37 -9.63 -18.80
C SER A 438 -24.14 -9.51 -17.28
N ILE A 439 -23.62 -8.39 -16.83
CA ILE A 439 -23.45 -8.13 -15.38
C ILE A 439 -24.84 -8.07 -14.71
N TRP A 440 -25.79 -7.36 -15.32
CA TRP A 440 -27.15 -7.27 -14.83
C TRP A 440 -27.85 -8.64 -14.83
N THR A 441 -27.70 -9.42 -15.88
CA THR A 441 -28.27 -10.76 -15.95
C THR A 441 -27.70 -11.64 -14.84
N THR A 442 -26.40 -11.57 -14.59
CA THR A 442 -25.74 -12.31 -13.50
C THR A 442 -26.25 -11.84 -12.13
N LEU A 443 -26.34 -10.54 -11.91
CA LEU A 443 -26.86 -9.99 -10.65
C LEU A 443 -28.31 -10.41 -10.42
N LEU A 444 -29.13 -10.40 -11.47
CA LEU A 444 -30.53 -10.84 -11.39
C LEU A 444 -30.66 -12.33 -11.14
N SER A 445 -29.82 -13.16 -11.76
CA SER A 445 -29.85 -14.60 -11.52
C SER A 445 -29.37 -14.93 -10.10
N CYS A 446 -28.40 -14.18 -9.56
CA CYS A 446 -27.97 -14.33 -8.18
C CYS A 446 -29.08 -13.91 -7.20
N ALA A 447 -29.79 -12.83 -7.50
CA ALA A 447 -30.89 -12.35 -6.67
C ALA A 447 -32.11 -13.28 -6.72
N ALA A 448 -32.32 -13.99 -7.84
CA ALA A 448 -33.45 -14.89 -8.04
C ALA A 448 -33.21 -16.30 -7.47
N ALA A 449 -32.00 -16.68 -7.17
CA ALA A 449 -31.65 -18.05 -6.90
C ALA A 449 -32.00 -18.57 -5.50
N GLU A 450 -32.30 -17.71 -4.54
CA GLU A 450 -32.69 -18.17 -3.19
C GLU A 450 -33.61 -17.16 -2.49
N ASN A 451 -34.73 -17.67 -1.97
CA ASN A 451 -35.61 -16.94 -1.07
C ASN A 451 -35.08 -16.99 0.36
N PRO A 452 -34.44 -15.96 0.89
CA PRO A 452 -34.29 -15.87 2.34
C PRO A 452 -35.60 -15.30 2.93
N PRO A 453 -36.13 -15.86 3.99
CA PRO A 453 -37.26 -15.21 4.65
C PRO A 453 -36.78 -13.93 5.30
N ASP A 454 -37.49 -12.86 5.04
CA ASP A 454 -37.50 -11.61 5.78
C ASP A 454 -36.47 -10.50 5.52
N SER A 455 -35.68 -10.53 4.43
CA SER A 455 -35.06 -9.28 3.98
C SER A 455 -34.78 -9.39 2.48
N THR A 456 -35.70 -8.90 1.71
CA THR A 456 -35.64 -9.06 0.27
C THR A 456 -35.21 -7.76 -0.39
N LEU A 457 -33.98 -7.72 -0.87
CA LEU A 457 -33.62 -6.74 -1.87
C LEU A 457 -34.18 -7.26 -3.19
N PHE A 458 -35.35 -6.83 -3.57
CA PHE A 458 -35.85 -7.07 -4.91
C PHE A 458 -35.30 -5.97 -5.81
N ILE A 459 -34.23 -6.27 -6.51
CA ILE A 459 -33.91 -5.51 -7.70
C ILE A 459 -34.68 -6.22 -8.82
N THR A 460 -35.89 -5.78 -9.04
CA THR A 460 -36.64 -6.28 -10.17
C THR A 460 -36.34 -5.37 -11.35
N VAL A 461 -35.50 -5.87 -12.23
CA VAL A 461 -35.35 -5.26 -13.56
C VAL A 461 -36.26 -6.05 -14.48
N ARG A 462 -37.24 -5.39 -15.10
CA ARG A 462 -38.04 -5.98 -16.15
C ARG A 462 -37.30 -5.90 -17.48
#